data_92e3a584093435ab668ea00061025179
#
_entry.id   92e3a584093435ab668ea00061025179
#
_cell.length_a   1.000
_cell.length_b   1.000
_cell.length_c   1.000
_cell.angle_alpha   90.00
_cell.angle_beta   90.00
_cell.angle_gamma   90.00
#
_symmetry.space_group_name_H-M   'P 1'
#
loop_
_entity.id
_entity.type
_entity.pdbx_description
1 polymer ?
#
loop_
_entity_poly.entity_id
_entity_poly.type
_entity_poly.pdbx_seq_one_letter_code
_entity_poly.pdbx_strand_id
1 'polypeptide(L)'
;MMTTRKEFLGGMIASAAAGCAGIPEAAATRPAQGRFVWGDLLHLGMNMWCDWENPAPLSYGWEETVIRWPSDKVRADLSVWKDWTDAMARERLNLAVIDLGEALVYPSHPELAAKGAFTPERMREEIERLRALGIEAVPKLNFSGGHNRWLNEYRPLMGTGRYRQICAEIIADVCEIFDRPRFFHIGYDEETAGHQSRFQHVIVRRGDVWWRDFLSVVDAVEKNGSRAWCFSDMIWHYRDEFLKRMPKSVVQCPWHYKPDEKHPEYVQSLEDMLSAGYEMIPDVGTFSTKSQDAIGTGEGERLLKRFINDYPRKQLLGFLLCSWARPVPYHRTKGLKSIEFFGDMKRRWETVNPA
;
A
#
# COMPACT_ATOMS: atom_id res chain seq x y z
N MET A 1 79.08 -8.41 -10.32
CA MET A 1 79.36 -9.62 -9.57
C MET A 1 78.03 -10.26 -9.27
N MET A 2 77.52 -11.18 -10.08
CA MET A 2 77.71 -12.68 -10.02
C MET A 2 77.55 -13.14 -8.56
N THR A 3 76.51 -13.91 -8.23
CA THR A 3 76.36 -15.35 -8.32
C THR A 3 74.99 -15.75 -7.71
N THR A 4 74.20 -16.45 -8.36
CA THR A 4 73.88 -17.87 -8.58
C THR A 4 72.89 -18.51 -7.58
N ARG A 5 71.83 -19.02 -8.18
CA ARG A 5 71.06 -20.25 -7.94
C ARG A 5 71.27 -21.03 -6.63
N LYS A 6 70.14 -21.44 -6.03
CA LYS A 6 69.89 -22.87 -5.80
C LYS A 6 68.39 -23.17 -5.57
N GLU A 7 67.97 -24.15 -6.28
CA GLU A 7 66.70 -24.90 -6.19
C GLU A 7 66.59 -25.62 -4.83
N PHE A 8 65.40 -25.79 -4.33
CA PHE A 8 65.05 -26.99 -3.53
C PHE A 8 63.54 -27.30 -3.61
N LEU A 9 63.24 -28.43 -4.24
CA LEU A 9 62.25 -29.47 -3.96
C LEU A 9 60.89 -29.05 -3.32
N GLY A 10 59.84 -29.23 -3.98
CA GLY A 10 58.89 -30.32 -4.08
C GLY A 10 58.21 -30.74 -2.77
N GLY A 11 57.00 -30.27 -2.56
CA GLY A 11 56.09 -30.83 -1.59
C GLY A 11 54.64 -30.73 -2.14
N MET A 12 54.15 -31.84 -2.69
CA MET A 12 52.74 -31.98 -3.04
C MET A 12 51.91 -31.85 -1.78
N ILE A 13 51.10 -30.78 -1.66
CA ILE A 13 49.99 -30.75 -0.73
C ILE A 13 48.71 -30.95 -1.56
N ALA A 14 48.09 -32.11 -1.39
CA ALA A 14 46.80 -32.44 -1.92
C ALA A 14 45.77 -31.49 -1.29
N SER A 15 45.27 -30.56 -2.10
CA SER A 15 44.14 -29.69 -1.70
C SER A 15 42.85 -30.50 -1.81
N ALA A 16 42.33 -30.91 -0.68
CA ALA A 16 40.96 -31.44 -0.61
C ALA A 16 39.98 -30.31 -0.94
N ALA A 17 39.40 -30.36 -2.11
CA ALA A 17 38.28 -29.55 -2.50
C ALA A 17 37.08 -29.97 -1.63
N ALA A 18 36.84 -29.27 -0.50
CA ALA A 18 35.56 -29.32 0.22
C ALA A 18 34.51 -28.70 -0.70
N GLY A 19 33.69 -29.54 -1.30
CA GLY A 19 32.51 -29.13 -2.03
C GLY A 19 31.59 -28.32 -1.09
N CYS A 20 31.49 -27.04 -1.34
CA CYS A 20 30.38 -26.25 -0.80
C CYS A 20 29.09 -26.81 -1.39
N ALA A 21 28.41 -27.66 -0.64
CA ALA A 21 27.03 -28.00 -0.93
C ALA A 21 26.24 -26.69 -0.89
N GLY A 22 25.79 -26.23 -2.05
CA GLY A 22 24.92 -25.08 -2.17
C GLY A 22 23.70 -25.32 -1.27
N ILE A 23 23.46 -24.37 -0.37
CA ILE A 23 22.19 -24.30 0.35
C ILE A 23 21.13 -24.19 -0.75
N PRO A 24 20.14 -25.09 -0.83
CA PRO A 24 19.09 -24.97 -1.82
C PRO A 24 18.41 -23.62 -1.57
N GLU A 25 18.45 -22.76 -2.56
CA GLU A 25 17.65 -21.54 -2.65
C GLU A 25 16.21 -22.00 -2.44
N ALA A 26 15.67 -21.68 -1.26
CA ALA A 26 14.28 -21.98 -0.96
C ALA A 26 13.47 -21.17 -1.97
N ALA A 27 13.01 -21.84 -3.02
CA ALA A 27 12.06 -21.29 -3.95
C ALA A 27 10.91 -20.76 -3.10
N ALA A 28 10.78 -19.44 -3.01
CA ALA A 28 9.68 -18.78 -2.36
C ALA A 28 8.41 -19.32 -3.04
N THR A 29 7.77 -20.29 -2.39
CA THR A 29 6.51 -20.85 -2.87
C THR A 29 5.55 -19.69 -2.92
N ARG A 30 5.17 -19.25 -4.14
CA ARG A 30 4.08 -18.30 -4.33
C ARG A 30 2.92 -18.77 -3.45
N PRO A 31 2.39 -17.88 -2.59
CA PRO A 31 1.16 -18.20 -1.86
C PRO A 31 0.14 -18.69 -2.89
N ALA A 32 -0.57 -19.78 -2.59
CA ALA A 32 -1.60 -20.33 -3.47
C ALA A 32 -2.48 -19.20 -3.98
N GLN A 33 -2.91 -19.26 -5.26
CA GLN A 33 -3.81 -18.26 -5.84
C GLN A 33 -4.97 -18.04 -4.86
N GLY A 34 -4.91 -16.94 -4.12
CA GLY A 34 -5.85 -16.65 -3.05
C GLY A 34 -7.22 -16.30 -3.61
N ARG A 35 -8.21 -16.42 -2.75
CA ARG A 35 -9.59 -15.97 -3.00
C ARG A 35 -9.59 -14.58 -3.64
N PHE A 36 -10.48 -14.33 -4.62
CA PHE A 36 -10.70 -13.02 -5.24
C PHE A 36 -10.95 -11.95 -4.18
N VAL A 37 -10.25 -10.83 -4.29
CA VAL A 37 -10.25 -9.77 -3.27
C VAL A 37 -11.46 -8.87 -3.41
N TRP A 38 -12.21 -8.73 -2.32
CA TRP A 38 -13.19 -7.67 -2.10
C TRP A 38 -12.74 -6.93 -0.85
N GLY A 39 -11.81 -5.98 -1.03
CA GLY A 39 -11.11 -5.30 0.05
C GLY A 39 -11.65 -3.92 0.33
N ASP A 40 -11.44 -3.42 1.56
CA ASP A 40 -11.66 -2.02 1.95
C ASP A 40 -10.40 -1.45 2.57
N LEU A 41 -10.08 -0.18 2.24
CA LEU A 41 -8.96 0.55 2.81
C LEU A 41 -9.42 1.35 4.02
N LEU A 42 -8.91 0.99 5.19
CA LEU A 42 -9.25 1.56 6.48
C LEU A 42 -8.05 2.33 7.07
N HIS A 43 -8.26 3.58 7.45
CA HIS A 43 -7.23 4.40 8.08
C HIS A 43 -7.22 4.23 9.60
N LEU A 44 -6.28 3.47 10.16
CA LEU A 44 -6.01 3.46 11.59
C LEU A 44 -5.12 4.68 11.95
N GLY A 45 -4.05 4.91 11.20
CA GLY A 45 -3.24 6.12 11.20
C GLY A 45 -3.80 7.19 10.26
N MET A 46 -3.62 8.46 10.62
CA MET A 46 -4.15 9.63 9.89
C MET A 46 -3.13 10.74 9.66
N ASN A 47 -1.91 10.60 10.16
CA ASN A 47 -0.84 11.58 9.97
C ASN A 47 -0.16 11.39 8.62
N MET A 48 -0.81 11.78 7.53
CA MET A 48 -0.32 11.57 6.18
C MET A 48 -0.14 12.84 5.38
N TRP A 49 -1.15 13.74 5.40
CA TRP A 49 -1.37 14.75 4.36
C TRP A 49 -0.81 16.13 4.66
N CYS A 50 -0.34 16.39 5.86
CA CYS A 50 0.31 17.65 6.25
C CYS A 50 1.14 17.47 7.51
N ASP A 51 2.14 18.35 7.71
CA ASP A 51 3.05 18.33 8.86
C ASP A 51 2.86 19.52 9.81
N TRP A 52 1.87 20.37 9.57
CA TRP A 52 1.51 21.50 10.40
C TRP A 52 0.00 21.83 10.32
N GLU A 53 -0.51 22.51 11.32
CA GLU A 53 -1.90 23.01 11.34
C GLU A 53 -2.03 24.19 10.39
N ASN A 54 -2.51 23.95 9.19
CA ASN A 54 -2.71 25.00 8.21
C ASN A 54 -4.10 25.62 8.38
N PRO A 55 -4.23 26.93 8.69
CA PRO A 55 -5.50 27.58 8.93
C PRO A 55 -6.37 27.72 7.67
N ALA A 56 -5.82 27.49 6.47
CA ALA A 56 -6.61 27.53 5.24
C ALA A 56 -7.51 26.29 5.14
N PRO A 57 -8.85 26.46 5.11
CA PRO A 57 -9.75 25.33 4.96
C PRO A 57 -9.56 24.63 3.61
N LEU A 58 -9.83 23.33 3.58
CA LEU A 58 -9.97 22.60 2.34
C LEU A 58 -11.27 22.98 1.63
N SER A 59 -11.32 22.75 0.30
CA SER A 59 -12.52 23.04 -0.50
C SER A 59 -13.78 22.25 -0.05
N TYR A 60 -13.61 21.21 0.75
CA TYR A 60 -14.68 20.33 1.26
C TYR A 60 -14.98 20.54 2.76
N GLY A 61 -14.48 21.63 3.36
CA GLY A 61 -14.94 22.09 4.68
C GLY A 61 -13.88 22.05 5.78
N TRP A 62 -14.26 22.64 6.93
CA TRP A 62 -13.38 22.81 8.08
C TRP A 62 -13.12 21.50 8.83
N GLU A 63 -14.14 20.70 9.05
CA GLU A 63 -14.05 19.41 9.74
C GLU A 63 -13.08 18.48 9.03
N GLU A 64 -13.19 18.39 7.71
CA GLU A 64 -12.26 17.61 6.88
C GLU A 64 -10.83 18.15 6.94
N THR A 65 -10.68 19.47 7.06
CA THR A 65 -9.38 20.11 7.21
C THR A 65 -8.72 19.72 8.53
N VAL A 66 -9.45 19.81 9.63
CA VAL A 66 -8.96 19.48 10.98
C VAL A 66 -8.61 18.01 11.11
N ILE A 67 -9.38 17.12 10.51
CA ILE A 67 -9.09 15.68 10.50
C ILE A 67 -7.74 15.35 9.81
N ARG A 68 -7.29 16.21 8.91
CA ARG A 68 -6.00 16.04 8.21
C ARG A 68 -4.80 16.65 8.93
N TRP A 69 -5.01 17.47 9.95
CA TRP A 69 -3.91 18.03 10.72
C TRP A 69 -3.11 16.95 11.44
N PRO A 70 -1.81 17.16 11.66
CA PRO A 70 -1.01 16.21 12.42
C PRO A 70 -1.50 16.14 13.87
N SER A 71 -1.43 14.97 14.48
CA SER A 71 -1.82 14.73 15.85
C SER A 71 -0.77 13.89 16.57
N ASP A 72 -0.54 14.20 17.85
CA ASP A 72 0.28 13.39 18.75
C ASP A 72 -0.49 12.18 19.34
N LYS A 73 -1.77 12.02 18.95
CA LYS A 73 -2.65 10.94 19.41
C LYS A 73 -3.30 10.25 18.22
N VAL A 74 -3.49 8.94 18.34
CA VAL A 74 -4.34 8.18 17.42
C VAL A 74 -5.77 8.70 17.51
N ARG A 75 -6.38 9.01 16.37
CA ARG A 75 -7.71 9.61 16.26
C ARG A 75 -8.79 8.66 15.82
N ALA A 76 -8.44 7.45 15.42
CA ALA A 76 -9.41 6.43 15.04
C ALA A 76 -10.36 6.13 16.21
N ASP A 77 -11.66 6.30 15.98
CA ASP A 77 -12.70 5.91 16.92
C ASP A 77 -13.00 4.43 16.74
N LEU A 78 -12.70 3.64 17.77
CA LEU A 78 -12.84 2.19 17.71
C LEU A 78 -14.30 1.72 17.60
N SER A 79 -15.27 2.54 17.97
CA SER A 79 -16.67 2.21 17.76
C SER A 79 -17.04 2.33 16.28
N VAL A 80 -16.54 3.36 15.59
CA VAL A 80 -16.72 3.54 14.15
C VAL A 80 -15.96 2.44 13.39
N TRP A 81 -14.73 2.14 13.81
CA TRP A 81 -13.93 1.06 13.26
C TRP A 81 -14.67 -0.28 13.33
N LYS A 82 -15.23 -0.59 14.50
CA LYS A 82 -16.01 -1.80 14.69
C LYS A 82 -17.25 -1.83 13.79
N ASP A 83 -18.01 -0.73 13.73
CA ASP A 83 -19.21 -0.66 12.87
C ASP A 83 -18.88 -0.93 11.40
N TRP A 84 -17.76 -0.41 10.91
CA TRP A 84 -17.32 -0.61 9.53
C TRP A 84 -16.87 -2.05 9.30
N THR A 85 -16.05 -2.62 10.16
CA THR A 85 -15.60 -4.01 10.01
C THR A 85 -16.75 -5.02 10.14
N ASP A 86 -17.74 -4.74 11.00
CA ASP A 86 -18.97 -5.53 11.08
C ASP A 86 -19.84 -5.38 9.81
N ALA A 87 -19.88 -4.19 9.20
CA ALA A 87 -20.55 -3.95 7.92
C ALA A 87 -19.82 -4.70 6.79
N MET A 88 -18.50 -4.66 6.74
CA MET A 88 -17.69 -5.44 5.79
C MET A 88 -18.04 -6.94 5.87
N ALA A 89 -18.13 -7.49 7.09
CA ALA A 89 -18.48 -8.88 7.31
C ALA A 89 -19.91 -9.21 6.81
N ARG A 90 -20.88 -8.32 7.08
CA ARG A 90 -22.26 -8.47 6.56
C ARG A 90 -22.32 -8.48 5.03
N GLU A 91 -21.56 -7.60 4.38
CA GLU A 91 -21.44 -7.52 2.93
C GLU A 91 -20.50 -8.59 2.35
N ARG A 92 -19.92 -9.45 3.19
CA ARG A 92 -18.97 -10.50 2.81
C ARG A 92 -17.73 -9.97 2.08
N LEU A 93 -17.29 -8.75 2.42
CA LEU A 93 -15.98 -8.28 2.04
C LEU A 93 -14.94 -9.11 2.79
N ASN A 94 -13.82 -9.42 2.15
CA ASN A 94 -12.94 -10.47 2.64
C ASN A 94 -11.51 -10.02 2.93
N LEU A 95 -11.23 -8.71 2.81
CA LEU A 95 -9.91 -8.16 3.06
C LEU A 95 -10.01 -6.72 3.57
N ALA A 96 -9.24 -6.38 4.60
CA ALA A 96 -9.04 -5.03 5.10
C ALA A 96 -7.60 -4.60 4.86
N VAL A 97 -7.39 -3.57 4.05
CA VAL A 97 -6.10 -2.88 3.95
C VAL A 97 -6.03 -1.85 5.08
N ILE A 98 -5.16 -2.05 6.05
CA ILE A 98 -5.07 -1.21 7.25
C ILE A 98 -3.92 -0.23 7.08
N ASP A 99 -4.24 1.06 6.91
CA ASP A 99 -3.26 2.12 6.87
C ASP A 99 -2.79 2.43 8.29
N LEU A 100 -1.55 2.07 8.60
CA LEU A 100 -1.02 2.02 9.96
C LEU A 100 -0.46 3.37 10.42
N GLY A 101 0.41 3.96 9.61
CA GLY A 101 1.05 5.25 9.91
C GLY A 101 1.56 5.33 11.35
N GLU A 102 1.17 6.39 12.06
CA GLU A 102 1.51 6.64 13.46
C GLU A 102 0.72 5.78 14.47
N ALA A 103 -0.21 4.96 14.01
CA ALA A 103 -1.13 4.23 14.90
C ALA A 103 -0.63 2.86 15.33
N LEU A 104 0.60 2.48 14.98
CA LEU A 104 1.26 1.26 15.41
C LEU A 104 2.60 1.58 16.08
N VAL A 105 2.93 0.86 17.14
CA VAL A 105 4.27 0.88 17.74
C VAL A 105 5.14 -0.10 16.95
N TYR A 106 6.13 0.45 16.26
CA TYR A 106 7.15 -0.34 15.55
C TYR A 106 8.28 -0.67 16.51
N PRO A 107 8.61 -1.96 16.77
CA PRO A 107 9.70 -2.32 17.69
C PRO A 107 11.05 -1.68 17.36
N SER A 108 11.38 -1.55 16.07
CA SER A 108 12.62 -0.91 15.60
C SER A 108 12.60 0.62 15.69
N HIS A 109 11.40 1.25 15.66
CA HIS A 109 11.20 2.70 15.61
C HIS A 109 10.00 3.13 16.47
N PRO A 110 10.02 2.91 17.81
CA PRO A 110 8.89 3.22 18.67
C PRO A 110 8.58 4.72 18.76
N GLU A 111 9.51 5.60 18.41
CA GLU A 111 9.37 7.06 18.37
C GLU A 111 8.39 7.55 17.29
N LEU A 112 8.05 6.73 16.32
CA LEU A 112 7.06 7.06 15.29
C LEU A 112 5.62 6.93 15.78
N ALA A 113 5.40 6.22 16.87
CA ALA A 113 4.07 5.93 17.39
C ALA A 113 3.44 7.15 18.08
N ALA A 114 2.21 7.48 17.73
CA ALA A 114 1.41 8.46 18.44
C ALA A 114 0.87 7.89 19.77
N LYS A 115 0.47 8.76 20.70
CA LYS A 115 -0.18 8.35 21.95
C LYS A 115 -1.44 7.52 21.64
N GLY A 116 -1.55 6.37 22.24
CA GLY A 116 -2.67 5.44 22.00
C GLY A 116 -2.51 4.55 20.76
N ALA A 117 -1.33 4.54 20.13
CA ALA A 117 -0.99 3.59 19.09
C ALA A 117 -1.15 2.15 19.57
N PHE A 118 -1.50 1.24 18.68
CA PHE A 118 -1.59 -0.17 18.99
C PHE A 118 -0.19 -0.72 19.25
N THR A 119 -0.04 -1.49 20.35
CA THR A 119 1.15 -2.32 20.50
C THR A 119 1.10 -3.49 19.51
N PRO A 120 2.23 -4.17 19.25
CA PRO A 120 2.24 -5.37 18.42
C PRO A 120 1.21 -6.42 18.86
N GLU A 121 1.05 -6.64 20.18
CA GLU A 121 0.10 -7.59 20.77
C GLU A 121 -1.34 -7.18 20.44
N ARG A 122 -1.69 -5.92 20.69
CA ARG A 122 -3.03 -5.40 20.39
C ARG A 122 -3.35 -5.45 18.89
N MET A 123 -2.36 -5.23 18.02
CA MET A 123 -2.55 -5.37 16.58
C MET A 123 -2.82 -6.83 16.20
N ARG A 124 -2.10 -7.78 16.79
CA ARG A 124 -2.35 -9.22 16.59
C ARG A 124 -3.76 -9.62 17.05
N GLU A 125 -4.22 -9.12 18.21
CA GLU A 125 -5.60 -9.33 18.66
C GLU A 125 -6.63 -8.81 17.67
N GLU A 126 -6.41 -7.64 17.10
CA GLU A 126 -7.29 -7.06 16.07
C GLU A 126 -7.27 -7.86 14.77
N ILE A 127 -6.11 -8.33 14.33
CA ILE A 127 -5.97 -9.22 13.17
C ILE A 127 -6.76 -10.51 13.38
N GLU A 128 -6.67 -11.13 14.56
CA GLU A 128 -7.45 -12.32 14.89
C GLU A 128 -8.97 -12.04 14.91
N ARG A 129 -9.39 -10.88 15.44
CA ARG A 129 -10.79 -10.45 15.40
C ARG A 129 -11.30 -10.32 13.96
N LEU A 130 -10.53 -9.68 13.07
CA LEU A 130 -10.87 -9.58 11.65
C LEU A 130 -10.93 -10.96 10.97
N ARG A 131 -9.96 -11.81 11.28
CA ARG A 131 -9.93 -13.20 10.77
C ARG A 131 -11.19 -13.99 11.19
N ALA A 132 -11.64 -13.82 12.44
CA ALA A 132 -12.87 -14.44 12.94
C ALA A 132 -14.12 -13.93 12.19
N LEU A 133 -14.09 -12.71 11.63
CA LEU A 133 -15.11 -12.14 10.74
C LEU A 133 -14.99 -12.60 9.28
N GLY A 134 -13.99 -13.41 8.93
CA GLY A 134 -13.70 -13.83 7.57
C GLY A 134 -12.95 -12.79 6.73
N ILE A 135 -12.33 -11.79 7.38
CA ILE A 135 -11.62 -10.67 6.78
C ILE A 135 -10.12 -10.88 6.95
N GLU A 136 -9.38 -10.96 5.84
CA GLU A 136 -7.91 -10.97 5.83
C GLU A 136 -7.39 -9.55 6.12
N ALA A 137 -6.50 -9.40 7.09
CA ALA A 137 -5.84 -8.13 7.38
C ALA A 137 -4.57 -7.99 6.54
N VAL A 138 -4.45 -6.89 5.83
CA VAL A 138 -3.28 -6.51 5.00
C VAL A 138 -2.75 -5.16 5.49
N PRO A 139 -1.47 -5.06 5.85
CA PRO A 139 -0.90 -3.79 6.28
C PRO A 139 -0.69 -2.84 5.10
N LYS A 140 -0.85 -1.53 5.38
CA LYS A 140 -0.46 -0.46 4.47
C LYS A 140 0.42 0.55 5.20
N LEU A 141 1.50 0.95 4.53
CA LEU A 141 2.32 2.12 4.87
C LEU A 141 2.55 2.94 3.61
N ASN A 142 2.23 4.21 3.63
CA ASN A 142 2.44 5.04 2.46
C ASN A 142 3.82 5.69 2.49
N PHE A 143 4.69 5.33 1.53
CA PHE A 143 6.06 5.82 1.40
C PHE A 143 6.21 6.94 0.36
N SER A 144 5.10 7.44 -0.21
CA SER A 144 5.15 8.60 -1.11
C SER A 144 5.45 9.90 -0.36
N GLY A 145 6.06 10.88 -1.02
CA GLY A 145 6.34 12.19 -0.42
C GLY A 145 5.08 12.97 -0.03
N GLY A 146 3.94 12.67 -0.66
CA GLY A 146 2.64 13.29 -0.38
C GLY A 146 1.92 12.75 0.84
N HIS A 147 2.29 11.54 1.33
CA HIS A 147 1.51 10.80 2.32
C HIS A 147 2.33 10.19 3.46
N ASN A 148 3.56 10.63 3.65
CA ASN A 148 4.48 10.04 4.60
C ASN A 148 4.80 10.92 5.82
N ARG A 149 3.88 11.79 6.25
CA ARG A 149 4.05 12.60 7.46
C ARG A 149 4.32 11.74 8.70
N TRP A 150 3.75 10.54 8.76
CA TRP A 150 3.92 9.59 9.85
C TRP A 150 5.39 9.18 10.11
N LEU A 151 6.27 9.32 9.12
CA LEU A 151 7.72 9.07 9.27
C LEU A 151 8.45 10.18 10.06
N ASN A 152 7.76 11.25 10.45
CA ASN A 152 8.31 12.31 11.29
C ASN A 152 9.68 12.82 10.82
N GLU A 153 10.68 12.72 11.68
CA GLU A 153 12.08 13.14 11.44
C GLU A 153 12.79 12.35 10.33
N TYR A 154 12.28 11.19 9.96
CA TYR A 154 12.85 10.36 8.89
C TYR A 154 12.35 10.76 7.50
N ARG A 155 11.23 11.48 7.40
CA ARG A 155 10.72 11.97 6.12
C ARG A 155 11.73 12.79 5.33
N PRO A 156 12.50 13.75 5.91
CA PRO A 156 13.52 14.52 5.19
C PRO A 156 14.68 13.70 4.64
N LEU A 157 14.84 12.45 5.08
CA LEU A 157 15.91 11.56 4.62
C LEU A 157 15.60 10.84 3.30
N MET A 158 14.44 11.08 2.69
CA MET A 158 14.03 10.46 1.42
C MET A 158 15.14 10.59 0.37
N GLY A 159 15.37 9.53 -0.40
CA GLY A 159 16.44 9.45 -1.39
C GLY A 159 17.78 8.98 -0.84
N THR A 160 17.94 8.85 0.48
CA THR A 160 19.21 8.45 1.12
C THR A 160 19.25 6.96 1.48
N GLY A 161 20.47 6.43 1.72
CA GLY A 161 20.66 5.06 2.23
C GLY A 161 20.00 4.84 3.60
N ARG A 162 20.05 5.86 4.47
CA ARG A 162 19.43 5.78 5.80
C ARG A 162 17.91 5.68 5.73
N TYR A 163 17.28 6.44 4.85
CA TYR A 163 15.83 6.32 4.61
C TYR A 163 15.44 4.89 4.24
N ARG A 164 16.15 4.30 3.27
CA ARG A 164 15.87 2.93 2.81
C ARG A 164 16.06 1.89 3.91
N GLN A 165 17.08 2.07 4.75
CA GLN A 165 17.31 1.19 5.89
C GLN A 165 16.14 1.26 6.89
N ILE A 166 15.70 2.47 7.27
CA ILE A 166 14.56 2.67 8.18
C ILE A 166 13.28 2.06 7.61
N CYS A 167 12.99 2.29 6.33
CA CYS A 167 11.84 1.68 5.68
C CYS A 167 11.88 0.15 5.75
N ALA A 168 13.05 -0.46 5.54
CA ALA A 168 13.21 -1.92 5.60
C ALA A 168 13.04 -2.46 7.03
N GLU A 169 13.54 -1.76 8.04
CA GLU A 169 13.38 -2.10 9.45
C GLU A 169 11.89 -2.08 9.84
N ILE A 170 11.16 -1.03 9.50
CA ILE A 170 9.72 -0.89 9.76
C ILE A 170 8.91 -1.96 9.02
N ILE A 171 9.23 -2.24 7.75
CA ILE A 171 8.55 -3.28 6.96
C ILE A 171 8.74 -4.64 7.59
N ALA A 172 9.94 -4.96 8.10
CA ALA A 172 10.22 -6.22 8.78
C ALA A 172 9.35 -6.37 10.05
N ASP A 173 9.30 -5.33 10.88
CA ASP A 173 8.43 -5.30 12.07
C ASP A 173 6.97 -5.58 11.72
N VAL A 174 6.46 -4.89 10.71
CA VAL A 174 5.05 -5.03 10.29
C VAL A 174 4.78 -6.40 9.71
N CYS A 175 5.67 -6.94 8.89
CA CYS A 175 5.54 -8.29 8.35
C CYS A 175 5.52 -9.35 9.45
N GLU A 176 6.32 -9.17 10.52
CA GLU A 176 6.29 -10.05 11.68
C GLU A 176 4.98 -9.92 12.47
N ILE A 177 4.51 -8.69 12.74
CA ILE A 177 3.26 -8.43 13.46
C ILE A 177 2.05 -9.03 12.74
N PHE A 178 2.02 -8.95 11.41
CA PHE A 178 0.95 -9.48 10.55
C PHE A 178 1.14 -10.95 10.14
N ASP A 179 2.12 -11.65 10.70
CA ASP A 179 2.43 -13.06 10.39
C ASP A 179 2.66 -13.32 8.89
N ARG A 180 3.54 -12.53 8.28
CA ARG A 180 3.87 -12.58 6.86
C ARG A 180 2.63 -12.51 5.95
N PRO A 181 1.96 -11.36 5.91
CA PRO A 181 0.71 -11.20 5.17
C PRO A 181 0.93 -11.46 3.68
N ARG A 182 -0.09 -11.97 3.00
CA ARG A 182 -0.04 -12.24 1.54
C ARG A 182 0.37 -11.02 0.74
N PHE A 183 -0.15 -9.86 1.11
CA PHE A 183 0.14 -8.57 0.49
C PHE A 183 0.62 -7.56 1.53
N PHE A 184 1.39 -6.58 1.06
CA PHE A 184 1.74 -5.37 1.80
C PHE A 184 1.53 -4.18 0.87
N HIS A 185 0.61 -3.26 1.22
CA HIS A 185 0.34 -2.09 0.40
C HIS A 185 1.32 -0.97 0.76
N ILE A 186 2.15 -0.54 -0.19
CA ILE A 186 3.25 0.41 0.04
C ILE A 186 2.90 1.87 -0.32
N GLY A 187 1.66 2.15 -0.75
CA GLY A 187 1.24 3.48 -1.17
C GLY A 187 1.83 3.89 -2.51
N TYR A 188 2.69 4.90 -2.51
CA TYR A 188 3.41 5.47 -3.65
C TYR A 188 2.54 6.27 -4.63
N ASP A 189 1.40 6.79 -4.17
CA ASP A 189 0.55 7.70 -4.91
C ASP A 189 0.95 9.18 -4.72
N GLU A 190 0.57 10.01 -5.68
CA GLU A 190 0.61 11.48 -5.59
C GLU A 190 2.00 12.07 -5.29
N GLU A 191 3.05 11.52 -5.84
CA GLU A 191 4.46 11.94 -5.65
C GLU A 191 4.77 13.26 -6.39
N THR A 192 4.01 14.31 -6.13
CA THR A 192 4.18 15.63 -6.76
C THR A 192 4.34 16.76 -5.74
N ALA A 193 4.87 17.89 -6.16
CA ALA A 193 4.96 19.08 -5.32
C ALA A 193 3.57 19.65 -4.97
N GLY A 194 2.59 19.53 -5.87
CA GLY A 194 1.23 20.00 -5.65
C GLY A 194 0.54 19.28 -4.50
N HIS A 195 0.70 17.95 -4.42
CA HIS A 195 0.14 17.15 -3.33
C HIS A 195 0.86 17.39 -1.98
N GLN A 196 2.05 17.98 -2.01
CA GLN A 196 2.80 18.38 -0.82
C GLN A 196 2.61 19.86 -0.43
N SER A 197 1.65 20.56 -1.01
CA SER A 197 1.39 21.99 -0.72
C SER A 197 1.09 22.30 0.76
N ARG A 198 0.77 21.27 1.55
CA ARG A 198 0.50 21.35 2.99
C ARG A 198 1.66 20.85 3.85
N PHE A 199 2.82 20.65 3.27
CA PHE A 199 4.06 20.33 3.99
C PHE A 199 4.97 21.55 4.04
N GLN A 200 5.61 21.76 5.18
CA GLN A 200 6.64 22.80 5.34
C GLN A 200 7.91 22.50 4.53
N HIS A 201 8.18 21.21 4.29
CA HIS A 201 9.33 20.75 3.52
C HIS A 201 8.86 19.81 2.39
N VAL A 202 8.90 20.31 1.15
CA VAL A 202 8.48 19.58 -0.04
C VAL A 202 9.66 18.77 -0.60
N ILE A 203 9.46 17.47 -0.79
CA ILE A 203 10.46 16.55 -1.34
C ILE A 203 9.83 15.79 -2.50
N VAL A 204 10.35 16.01 -3.70
CA VAL A 204 9.93 15.29 -4.91
C VAL A 204 11.09 14.49 -5.46
N ARG A 205 10.95 13.19 -5.50
CA ARG A 205 11.91 12.26 -6.10
C ARG A 205 11.54 11.99 -7.55
N ARG A 206 12.54 11.83 -8.42
CA ARG A 206 12.34 11.50 -9.84
C ARG A 206 13.44 10.58 -10.35
N GLY A 207 13.17 9.88 -11.45
CA GLY A 207 14.14 9.03 -12.13
C GLY A 207 14.79 8.02 -11.17
N ASP A 208 16.10 7.86 -11.27
CA ASP A 208 16.82 6.83 -10.48
C ASP A 208 16.73 7.00 -8.96
N VAL A 209 16.51 8.20 -8.45
CA VAL A 209 16.32 8.41 -7.00
C VAL A 209 15.00 7.80 -6.56
N TRP A 210 13.92 8.05 -7.28
CA TRP A 210 12.61 7.48 -7.01
C TRP A 210 12.62 5.96 -7.14
N TRP A 211 13.13 5.44 -8.24
CA TRP A 211 13.18 4.00 -8.49
C TRP A 211 14.04 3.25 -7.46
N ARG A 212 15.13 3.84 -7.01
CA ARG A 212 16.00 3.23 -5.99
C ARG A 212 15.27 3.08 -4.65
N ASP A 213 14.53 4.10 -4.24
CA ASP A 213 13.74 4.03 -3.02
C ASP A 213 12.57 3.05 -3.18
N PHE A 214 11.83 3.14 -4.29
CA PHE A 214 10.71 2.25 -4.59
C PHE A 214 11.13 0.77 -4.61
N LEU A 215 12.15 0.44 -5.38
CA LEU A 215 12.63 -0.94 -5.50
C LEU A 215 13.22 -1.47 -4.18
N SER A 216 13.82 -0.62 -3.37
CA SER A 216 14.29 -0.97 -2.02
C SER A 216 13.12 -1.33 -1.08
N VAL A 217 12.00 -0.62 -1.17
CA VAL A 217 10.78 -0.94 -0.39
C VAL A 217 10.15 -2.24 -0.89
N VAL A 218 10.05 -2.43 -2.20
CA VAL A 218 9.57 -3.69 -2.80
C VAL A 218 10.44 -4.88 -2.33
N ASP A 219 11.76 -4.76 -2.43
CA ASP A 219 12.72 -5.78 -1.99
C ASP A 219 12.55 -6.11 -0.49
N ALA A 220 12.37 -5.09 0.35
CA ALA A 220 12.13 -5.30 1.78
C ALA A 220 10.83 -6.08 2.05
N VAL A 221 9.74 -5.78 1.33
CA VAL A 221 8.47 -6.52 1.44
C VAL A 221 8.65 -7.96 0.99
N GLU A 222 9.26 -8.19 -0.17
CA GLU A 222 9.42 -9.53 -0.76
C GLU A 222 10.37 -10.41 0.08
N LYS A 223 11.45 -9.86 0.63
CA LYS A 223 12.37 -10.56 1.56
C LYS A 223 11.69 -11.02 2.85
N ASN A 224 10.65 -10.32 3.28
CA ASN A 224 9.85 -10.72 4.43
C ASN A 224 8.67 -11.65 4.08
N GLY A 225 8.61 -12.17 2.85
CA GLY A 225 7.65 -13.19 2.42
C GLY A 225 6.29 -12.66 2.01
N SER A 226 6.13 -11.34 1.88
CA SER A 226 4.91 -10.67 1.41
C SER A 226 5.04 -10.24 -0.04
N ARG A 227 3.94 -9.94 -0.69
CA ARG A 227 3.92 -9.38 -2.04
C ARG A 227 3.58 -7.89 -2.00
N ALA A 228 4.41 -7.06 -2.61
CA ALA A 228 4.18 -5.62 -2.68
C ALA A 228 2.95 -5.29 -3.55
N TRP A 229 2.18 -4.30 -3.09
CA TRP A 229 1.00 -3.76 -3.75
C TRP A 229 1.05 -2.23 -3.66
N CYS A 230 0.89 -1.50 -4.77
CA CYS A 230 1.01 -0.05 -4.79
C CYS A 230 -0.05 0.63 -5.65
N PHE A 231 -0.34 1.90 -5.36
CA PHE A 231 -1.05 2.76 -6.29
C PHE A 231 -0.19 3.02 -7.53
N SER A 232 -0.79 3.14 -8.70
CA SER A 232 -0.09 3.04 -10.00
C SER A 232 -0.01 4.39 -10.75
N ASP A 233 -0.39 5.50 -10.14
CA ASP A 233 -0.47 6.81 -10.82
C ASP A 233 0.88 7.37 -11.32
N MET A 234 2.01 6.80 -10.89
CA MET A 234 3.32 7.11 -11.47
C MET A 234 3.34 6.87 -12.99
N ILE A 235 2.56 5.93 -13.53
CA ILE A 235 2.44 5.66 -14.96
C ILE A 235 1.90 6.89 -15.73
N TRP A 236 1.07 7.73 -15.12
CA TRP A 236 0.54 8.93 -15.75
C TRP A 236 1.61 9.97 -16.07
N HIS A 237 2.70 9.96 -15.30
CA HIS A 237 3.78 10.94 -15.42
C HIS A 237 5.00 10.41 -16.17
N TYR A 238 5.26 9.09 -16.06
CA TYR A 238 6.48 8.45 -16.56
C TYR A 238 6.17 7.08 -17.16
N ARG A 239 5.24 7.04 -18.12
CA ARG A 239 4.68 5.84 -18.74
C ARG A 239 5.74 4.83 -19.18
N ASP A 240 6.67 5.25 -20.06
CA ASP A 240 7.66 4.34 -20.66
C ASP A 240 8.66 3.82 -19.62
N GLU A 241 9.05 4.68 -18.69
CA GLU A 241 9.93 4.30 -17.59
C GLU A 241 9.22 3.31 -16.65
N PHE A 242 7.94 3.56 -16.33
CA PHE A 242 7.11 2.67 -15.52
C PHE A 242 7.01 1.27 -16.16
N LEU A 243 6.60 1.19 -17.43
CA LEU A 243 6.44 -0.07 -18.13
C LEU A 243 7.74 -0.86 -18.25
N LYS A 244 8.88 -0.15 -18.32
CA LYS A 244 10.21 -0.76 -18.41
C LYS A 244 10.74 -1.25 -17.06
N ARG A 245 10.48 -0.54 -15.95
CA ARG A 245 11.15 -0.74 -14.66
C ARG A 245 10.27 -1.35 -13.55
N MET A 246 8.94 -1.22 -13.65
CA MET A 246 8.03 -1.75 -12.63
C MET A 246 8.10 -3.28 -12.59
N PRO A 247 8.43 -3.91 -11.44
CA PRO A 247 8.48 -5.36 -11.34
C PRO A 247 7.09 -6.00 -11.55
N LYS A 248 7.04 -7.13 -12.24
CA LYS A 248 5.78 -7.89 -12.44
C LYS A 248 5.27 -8.56 -11.16
N SER A 249 6.10 -8.68 -10.15
CA SER A 249 5.71 -9.16 -8.82
C SER A 249 4.81 -8.16 -8.09
N VAL A 250 4.92 -6.85 -8.37
CA VAL A 250 4.14 -5.81 -7.70
C VAL A 250 2.72 -5.78 -8.23
N VAL A 251 1.74 -5.94 -7.34
CA VAL A 251 0.31 -5.77 -7.65
C VAL A 251 0.03 -4.29 -7.88
N GLN A 252 -0.65 -3.99 -8.98
CA GLN A 252 -0.99 -2.61 -9.34
C GLN A 252 -2.38 -2.23 -8.82
N CYS A 253 -2.51 -1.02 -8.29
CA CYS A 253 -3.78 -0.43 -7.86
C CYS A 253 -4.09 0.81 -8.70
N PRO A 254 -4.58 0.65 -9.93
CA PRO A 254 -5.02 1.79 -10.73
C PRO A 254 -6.24 2.45 -10.11
N TRP A 255 -6.28 3.79 -10.17
CA TRP A 255 -7.38 4.59 -9.64
C TRP A 255 -7.59 5.84 -10.51
N HIS A 256 -8.81 6.32 -10.62
CA HIS A 256 -9.15 7.69 -11.04
C HIS A 256 -10.64 7.97 -10.79
N TYR A 257 -10.96 9.17 -10.30
CA TYR A 257 -12.32 9.51 -9.86
C TYR A 257 -13.05 10.46 -10.82
N LYS A 258 -12.46 10.72 -11.99
CA LYS A 258 -12.99 11.63 -12.99
C LYS A 258 -13.62 10.88 -14.16
N PRO A 259 -14.56 11.51 -14.89
CA PRO A 259 -15.12 10.91 -16.12
C PRO A 259 -14.04 10.60 -17.16
N ASP A 260 -14.15 9.45 -17.80
CA ASP A 260 -13.17 8.96 -18.79
C ASP A 260 -12.99 9.89 -19.99
N GLU A 261 -14.08 10.51 -20.45
CA GLU A 261 -14.08 11.38 -21.61
C GLU A 261 -13.21 12.64 -21.42
N LYS A 262 -12.96 13.01 -20.16
CA LYS A 262 -12.13 14.15 -19.79
C LYS A 262 -10.69 13.78 -19.47
N HIS A 263 -10.42 12.49 -19.31
CA HIS A 263 -9.13 11.98 -18.85
C HIS A 263 -8.77 10.65 -19.52
N PRO A 264 -8.66 10.63 -20.87
CA PRO A 264 -8.36 9.42 -21.62
C PRO A 264 -7.01 8.80 -21.24
N GLU A 265 -6.07 9.59 -20.72
CA GLU A 265 -4.77 9.12 -20.24
C GLU A 265 -4.89 8.12 -19.08
N TYR A 266 -5.91 8.23 -18.23
CA TYR A 266 -6.12 7.28 -17.14
C TYR A 266 -6.62 5.93 -17.64
N VAL A 267 -7.53 5.96 -18.63
CA VAL A 267 -8.01 4.75 -19.31
C VAL A 267 -6.88 4.07 -20.04
N GLN A 268 -6.08 4.84 -20.78
CA GLN A 268 -4.91 4.32 -21.50
C GLN A 268 -3.91 3.66 -20.55
N SER A 269 -3.67 4.25 -19.37
CA SER A 269 -2.74 3.67 -18.40
C SER A 269 -3.22 2.31 -17.88
N LEU A 270 -4.51 2.12 -17.69
CA LEU A 270 -5.09 0.83 -17.31
C LEU A 270 -4.90 -0.21 -18.41
N GLU A 271 -5.16 0.16 -19.66
CA GLU A 271 -4.96 -0.70 -20.84
C GLU A 271 -3.50 -1.07 -21.06
N ASP A 272 -2.57 -0.13 -20.83
CA ASP A 272 -1.14 -0.35 -20.89
C ASP A 272 -0.68 -1.40 -19.84
N MET A 273 -1.16 -1.27 -18.61
CA MET A 273 -0.84 -2.23 -17.55
C MET A 273 -1.40 -3.62 -17.85
N LEU A 274 -2.63 -3.71 -18.37
CA LEU A 274 -3.22 -4.98 -18.82
C LEU A 274 -2.42 -5.59 -19.96
N SER A 275 -2.08 -4.81 -20.98
CA SER A 275 -1.28 -5.24 -22.13
C SER A 275 0.12 -5.69 -21.72
N ALA A 276 0.70 -5.02 -20.74
CA ALA A 276 2.00 -5.37 -20.19
C ALA A 276 1.96 -6.60 -19.24
N GLY A 277 0.79 -7.13 -18.93
CA GLY A 277 0.64 -8.36 -18.13
C GLY A 277 0.74 -8.15 -16.62
N TYR A 278 0.49 -6.96 -16.09
CA TYR A 278 0.45 -6.73 -14.64
C TYR A 278 -0.81 -7.32 -14.02
N GLU A 279 -0.66 -7.95 -12.86
CA GLU A 279 -1.79 -8.30 -11.99
C GLU A 279 -2.23 -7.07 -11.19
N MET A 280 -3.54 -6.91 -10.99
CA MET A 280 -4.09 -5.69 -10.41
C MET A 280 -5.28 -5.93 -9.49
N ILE A 281 -5.44 -5.00 -8.56
CA ILE A 281 -6.61 -4.81 -7.70
C ILE A 281 -6.98 -3.33 -7.83
N PRO A 282 -7.83 -2.95 -8.80
CA PRO A 282 -8.24 -1.56 -9.01
C PRO A 282 -8.94 -0.97 -7.79
N ASP A 283 -8.68 0.32 -7.54
CA ASP A 283 -9.38 1.11 -6.54
C ASP A 283 -10.79 1.47 -7.02
N VAL A 284 -11.75 1.28 -6.17
CA VAL A 284 -13.14 1.72 -6.32
C VAL A 284 -13.36 2.91 -5.39
N GLY A 285 -13.05 4.11 -5.90
CA GLY A 285 -13.21 5.35 -5.15
C GLY A 285 -14.67 5.72 -4.92
N THR A 286 -15.04 5.99 -3.68
CA THR A 286 -16.36 6.55 -3.33
C THR A 286 -16.26 7.97 -2.79
N PHE A 287 -15.13 8.64 -3.00
CA PHE A 287 -14.93 10.02 -2.55
C PHE A 287 -15.96 10.98 -3.18
N SER A 288 -16.51 11.85 -2.35
CA SER A 288 -17.43 12.91 -2.78
C SER A 288 -17.27 14.15 -1.89
N THR A 289 -17.37 15.31 -2.52
CA THR A 289 -17.35 16.63 -1.84
C THR A 289 -18.73 17.26 -1.71
N LYS A 290 -19.80 16.58 -2.16
CA LYS A 290 -21.16 17.15 -2.19
C LYS A 290 -21.76 17.37 -0.81
N SER A 291 -21.50 16.46 0.11
CA SER A 291 -21.90 16.57 1.52
C SER A 291 -21.09 15.59 2.37
N GLN A 292 -21.20 15.72 3.69
CA GLN A 292 -20.58 14.83 4.66
C GLN A 292 -20.88 13.33 4.40
N ASP A 293 -22.13 13.03 4.06
CA ASP A 293 -22.62 11.66 3.87
C ASP A 293 -22.71 11.23 2.41
N ALA A 294 -22.31 12.10 1.48
CA ALA A 294 -22.37 11.76 0.06
C ALA A 294 -21.23 10.85 -0.33
N ILE A 295 -21.55 9.88 -1.19
CA ILE A 295 -20.56 9.01 -1.86
C ILE A 295 -20.62 9.20 -3.37
N GLY A 296 -19.49 9.00 -4.03
CA GLY A 296 -19.39 8.89 -5.48
C GLY A 296 -19.42 7.42 -5.90
N THR A 297 -20.20 7.09 -6.92
CA THR A 297 -20.33 5.69 -7.37
C THR A 297 -19.81 5.48 -8.80
N GLY A 298 -19.52 6.57 -9.51
CA GLY A 298 -19.25 6.55 -10.94
C GLY A 298 -18.03 5.71 -11.34
N GLU A 299 -16.97 5.69 -10.53
CA GLU A 299 -15.79 4.89 -10.84
C GLU A 299 -16.06 3.39 -10.68
N GLY A 300 -16.65 2.97 -9.57
CA GLY A 300 -17.01 1.57 -9.36
C GLY A 300 -17.89 1.03 -10.48
N GLU A 301 -18.87 1.81 -10.92
CA GLU A 301 -19.73 1.46 -12.04
C GLU A 301 -18.95 1.31 -13.36
N ARG A 302 -18.03 2.22 -13.66
CA ARG A 302 -17.18 2.14 -14.87
C ARG A 302 -16.26 0.92 -14.84
N LEU A 303 -15.56 0.70 -13.73
CA LEU A 303 -14.66 -0.44 -13.55
C LEU A 303 -15.40 -1.77 -13.67
N LEU A 304 -16.54 -1.90 -12.96
CA LEU A 304 -17.35 -3.10 -13.01
C LEU A 304 -17.78 -3.42 -14.47
N LYS A 305 -18.30 -2.41 -15.21
CA LYS A 305 -18.70 -2.55 -16.59
C LYS A 305 -17.54 -3.00 -17.49
N ARG A 306 -16.35 -2.39 -17.34
CA ARG A 306 -15.17 -2.73 -18.15
C ARG A 306 -14.69 -4.15 -17.91
N PHE A 307 -14.55 -4.57 -16.66
CA PHE A 307 -14.08 -5.92 -16.36
C PHE A 307 -15.13 -7.02 -16.61
N ILE A 308 -16.42 -6.67 -16.65
CA ILE A 308 -17.45 -7.62 -17.08
C ILE A 308 -17.43 -7.80 -18.61
N ASN A 309 -17.30 -6.70 -19.39
CA ASN A 309 -17.55 -6.71 -20.81
C ASN A 309 -16.28 -6.66 -21.68
N ASP A 310 -15.28 -5.86 -21.26
CA ASP A 310 -14.25 -5.39 -22.19
C ASP A 310 -12.84 -5.91 -21.84
N TYR A 311 -12.53 -6.12 -20.56
CA TYR A 311 -11.17 -6.40 -20.14
C TYR A 311 -10.90 -7.85 -19.74
N PRO A 312 -9.67 -8.35 -19.97
CA PRO A 312 -9.29 -9.71 -19.56
C PRO A 312 -9.27 -9.84 -18.04
N ARG A 313 -9.91 -10.88 -17.51
CA ARG A 313 -10.04 -11.13 -16.08
C ARG A 313 -8.86 -11.86 -15.45
N LYS A 314 -8.00 -12.48 -16.26
CA LYS A 314 -6.88 -13.30 -15.77
C LYS A 314 -5.86 -12.55 -14.91
N GLN A 315 -5.81 -11.20 -15.05
CA GLN A 315 -4.92 -10.33 -14.32
C GLN A 315 -5.62 -9.60 -13.17
N LEU A 316 -6.94 -9.73 -13.06
CA LEU A 316 -7.73 -9.11 -12.03
C LEU A 316 -7.75 -10.01 -10.79
N LEU A 317 -7.12 -9.56 -9.71
CA LEU A 317 -7.09 -10.27 -8.43
C LEU A 317 -8.27 -9.88 -7.52
N GLY A 318 -8.95 -8.78 -7.82
CA GLY A 318 -10.04 -8.25 -7.03
C GLY A 318 -10.28 -6.77 -7.24
N PHE A 319 -11.01 -6.18 -6.29
CA PHE A 319 -11.25 -4.73 -6.21
C PHE A 319 -10.99 -4.24 -4.78
N LEU A 320 -10.53 -2.99 -4.64
CA LEU A 320 -10.31 -2.31 -3.37
C LEU A 320 -11.25 -1.11 -3.24
N LEU A 321 -12.09 -1.09 -2.22
CA LEU A 321 -12.84 0.11 -1.88
C LEU A 321 -11.92 1.14 -1.23
N CYS A 322 -11.92 2.39 -1.73
CA CYS A 322 -11.25 3.52 -1.11
C CYS A 322 -12.25 4.66 -0.89
N SER A 323 -12.89 4.65 0.25
CA SER A 323 -13.88 5.69 0.59
C SER A 323 -13.24 7.03 0.94
N TRP A 324 -11.95 7.02 1.29
CA TRP A 324 -11.20 8.14 1.87
C TRP A 324 -11.87 8.72 3.13
N ALA A 325 -12.83 8.00 3.68
CA ALA A 325 -13.39 8.26 4.99
C ALA A 325 -12.41 7.76 6.07
N ARG A 326 -12.37 8.44 7.21
CA ARG A 326 -11.58 8.03 8.38
C ARG A 326 -12.53 7.48 9.43
N PRO A 327 -12.13 6.52 10.26
CA PRO A 327 -12.98 5.96 11.30
C PRO A 327 -13.13 6.98 12.47
N VAL A 328 -13.86 8.04 12.21
CA VAL A 328 -14.27 9.06 13.18
C VAL A 328 -15.78 9.26 13.09
N PRO A 329 -16.46 9.75 14.17
CA PRO A 329 -17.92 9.91 14.16
C PRO A 329 -18.44 10.72 12.97
N TYR A 330 -17.70 11.75 12.54
CA TYR A 330 -18.02 12.59 11.38
C TYR A 330 -18.16 11.80 10.06
N HIS A 331 -17.40 10.72 9.88
CA HIS A 331 -17.42 9.90 8.66
C HIS A 331 -18.18 8.57 8.81
N ARG A 332 -18.77 8.27 9.98
CA ARG A 332 -19.43 6.98 10.23
C ARG A 332 -20.40 6.57 9.11
N THR A 333 -21.34 7.46 8.79
CA THR A 333 -22.37 7.21 7.76
C THR A 333 -21.76 7.06 6.36
N LYS A 334 -20.78 7.89 6.03
CA LYS A 334 -20.09 7.83 4.72
C LYS A 334 -19.42 6.48 4.50
N GLY A 335 -18.68 5.99 5.48
CA GLY A 335 -18.03 4.69 5.40
C GLY A 335 -19.05 3.54 5.26
N LEU A 336 -20.12 3.54 6.05
CA LEU A 336 -21.17 2.53 5.96
C LEU A 336 -21.85 2.50 4.58
N LYS A 337 -22.20 3.66 4.02
CA LYS A 337 -22.77 3.76 2.66
C LYS A 337 -21.79 3.28 1.58
N SER A 338 -20.50 3.55 1.74
CA SER A 338 -19.48 3.09 0.81
C SER A 338 -19.34 1.57 0.83
N ILE A 339 -19.35 0.96 2.01
CA ILE A 339 -19.29 -0.50 2.19
C ILE A 339 -20.54 -1.16 1.60
N GLU A 340 -21.74 -0.61 1.83
CA GLU A 340 -23.00 -1.10 1.27
C GLU A 340 -22.99 -1.05 -0.26
N PHE A 341 -22.59 0.08 -0.85
CA PHE A 341 -22.41 0.22 -2.31
C PHE A 341 -21.45 -0.82 -2.87
N PHE A 342 -20.32 -1.02 -2.20
CA PHE A 342 -19.33 -1.99 -2.66
C PHE A 342 -19.80 -3.44 -2.53
N GLY A 343 -20.59 -3.74 -1.50
CA GLY A 343 -21.29 -5.03 -1.36
C GLY A 343 -22.29 -5.29 -2.49
N ASP A 344 -23.02 -4.24 -2.94
CA ASP A 344 -23.89 -4.36 -4.12
C ASP A 344 -23.09 -4.60 -5.40
N MET A 345 -22.00 -3.87 -5.60
CA MET A 345 -21.08 -4.11 -6.73
C MET A 345 -20.58 -5.55 -6.75
N LYS A 346 -20.21 -6.11 -5.58
CA LYS A 346 -19.80 -7.50 -5.44
C LYS A 346 -20.89 -8.48 -5.85
N ARG A 347 -22.12 -8.31 -5.38
CA ARG A 347 -23.26 -9.17 -5.76
C ARG A 347 -23.49 -9.17 -7.27
N ARG A 348 -23.42 -8.02 -7.91
CA ARG A 348 -23.55 -7.87 -9.37
C ARG A 348 -22.41 -8.57 -10.11
N TRP A 349 -21.18 -8.47 -9.63
CA TRP A 349 -20.04 -9.20 -10.17
C TRP A 349 -20.25 -10.72 -10.08
N GLU A 350 -20.64 -11.22 -8.92
CA GLU A 350 -20.86 -12.66 -8.67
C GLU A 350 -22.00 -13.23 -9.52
N THR A 351 -23.00 -12.43 -9.87
CA THR A 351 -24.09 -12.85 -10.76
C THR A 351 -23.59 -13.23 -12.16
N VAL A 352 -22.59 -12.53 -12.68
CA VAL A 352 -22.02 -12.77 -14.01
C VAL A 352 -20.73 -13.59 -13.99
N ASN A 353 -20.19 -13.85 -12.79
CA ASN A 353 -18.99 -14.64 -12.54
C ASN A 353 -19.25 -15.63 -11.39
N PRO A 354 -20.12 -16.61 -11.58
CA PRO A 354 -20.34 -17.62 -10.54
C PRO A 354 -19.03 -18.35 -10.23
N ALA A 355 -18.81 -18.66 -8.94
CA ALA A 355 -17.59 -19.29 -8.42
C ALA A 355 -17.42 -20.72 -8.97
#